data_6f73e169ec0fc732c5a14b44270ea800
#
_entry.id   6f73e169ec0fc732c5a14b44270ea800
#
_cell.length_a   1.000
_cell.length_b   1.000
_cell.length_c   1.000
_cell.angle_alpha   90.00
_cell.angle_beta   90.00
_cell.angle_gamma   90.00
#
_symmetry.space_group_name_H-M   'P 1'
#
loop_
_entity.id
_entity.type
_entity.pdbx_description
1 polymer ?
#
loop_
_entity_poly.entity_id
_entity_poly.type
_entity_poly.pdbx_seq_one_letter_code
_entity_poly.pdbx_strand_id
1 'polypeptide(L)'
;MGKRQWVNKPEPGENKSILQHTMRIAKLPLIDVQDYREVNKRIDDYFDICIEDDMPPTVAELATALGTSRWVLLNDWQINAKRSIPDEVSGQVERAIQIINGFDETKISKSGNIVGEIFLMKNSFHEYTDKREIVHRMEAPQLTQQELIEKAKQLPGF
;
A
#
# COMPACT_ATOMS: atom_id res chain seq x y z
N MET A 1 17.71 21.12 29.37
CA MET A 1 17.41 20.60 28.01
C MET A 1 17.08 19.12 28.11
N GLY A 2 15.80 18.77 28.02
CA GLY A 2 15.37 17.37 28.03
C GLY A 2 15.89 16.67 26.77
N LYS A 3 16.64 15.59 26.94
CA LYS A 3 17.00 14.68 25.84
C LYS A 3 15.71 14.16 25.24
N ARG A 4 15.41 14.48 23.97
CA ARG A 4 14.34 13.81 23.22
C ARG A 4 14.67 12.33 23.22
N GLN A 5 13.95 11.56 24.05
CA GLN A 5 13.96 10.11 23.91
C GLN A 5 13.26 9.78 22.59
N TRP A 6 13.98 9.13 21.70
CA TRP A 6 13.37 8.50 20.54
C TRP A 6 12.46 7.39 21.08
N VAL A 7 11.15 7.53 20.86
CA VAL A 7 10.13 6.66 21.44
C VAL A 7 10.21 5.23 20.87
N ASN A 8 10.91 5.02 19.76
CA ASN A 8 11.08 3.72 19.09
C ASN A 8 12.55 3.47 18.76
N LYS A 9 13.35 3.25 19.78
CA LYS A 9 14.68 2.69 19.54
C LYS A 9 14.51 1.20 19.27
N PRO A 10 14.99 0.68 18.11
CA PRO A 10 14.85 -0.74 17.80
C PRO A 10 15.53 -1.58 18.89
N GLU A 11 14.90 -2.69 19.24
CA GLU A 11 15.47 -3.66 20.17
C GLU A 11 16.78 -4.25 19.59
N PRO A 12 17.76 -4.58 20.46
CA PRO A 12 19.00 -5.21 19.99
C PRO A 12 18.71 -6.48 19.16
N GLY A 13 19.15 -6.48 17.90
CA GLY A 13 18.96 -7.60 16.98
C GLY A 13 17.70 -7.54 16.12
N GLU A 14 16.77 -6.62 16.37
CA GLU A 14 15.53 -6.47 15.58
C GLU A 14 15.81 -6.25 14.09
N ASN A 15 16.69 -5.32 13.75
CA ASN A 15 17.07 -5.06 12.35
C ASN A 15 17.71 -6.28 11.68
N LYS A 16 18.47 -7.07 12.44
CA LYS A 16 19.08 -8.30 11.93
C LYS A 16 17.99 -9.34 11.60
N SER A 17 17.02 -9.53 12.47
CA SER A 17 15.92 -10.48 12.26
C SER A 17 15.06 -10.08 11.06
N ILE A 18 14.71 -8.80 10.94
CA ILE A 18 13.96 -8.27 9.79
C ILE A 18 14.72 -8.54 8.49
N LEU A 19 16.02 -8.21 8.44
CA LEU A 19 16.81 -8.39 7.22
C LEU A 19 16.98 -9.87 6.86
N GLN A 20 17.17 -10.75 7.85
CA GLN A 20 17.29 -12.18 7.62
C GLN A 20 15.99 -12.76 7.04
N HIS A 21 14.84 -12.36 7.58
CA HIS A 21 13.52 -12.72 7.07
C HIS A 21 13.33 -12.28 5.62
N THR A 22 13.51 -10.99 5.33
CA THR A 22 13.36 -10.44 3.99
C THR A 22 14.30 -11.13 2.98
N MET A 23 15.54 -11.39 3.38
CA MET A 23 16.50 -12.13 2.52
C MET A 23 16.10 -13.60 2.31
N ARG A 24 15.49 -14.25 3.29
CA ARG A 24 14.96 -15.61 3.16
C ARG A 24 13.89 -15.67 2.09
N ILE A 25 12.95 -14.73 2.12
CA ILE A 25 11.88 -14.61 1.11
C ILE A 25 12.46 -14.31 -0.28
N ALA A 26 13.39 -13.36 -0.39
CA ALA A 26 14.00 -12.97 -1.66
C ALA A 26 14.83 -14.10 -2.32
N LYS A 27 15.28 -15.08 -1.55
CA LYS A 27 16.03 -16.26 -2.05
C LYS A 27 15.15 -17.43 -2.45
N LEU A 28 13.83 -17.33 -2.30
CA LEU A 28 12.93 -18.38 -2.77
C LEU A 28 13.10 -18.59 -4.29
N PRO A 29 13.07 -19.83 -4.78
CA PRO A 29 13.20 -20.10 -6.21
C PRO A 29 12.00 -19.48 -6.96
N LEU A 30 12.22 -19.08 -8.20
CA LEU A 30 11.14 -18.59 -9.07
C LEU A 30 10.13 -19.71 -9.33
N ILE A 31 8.87 -19.32 -9.47
CA ILE A 31 7.76 -20.21 -9.79
C ILE A 31 7.12 -19.83 -11.12
N ASP A 32 6.35 -20.73 -11.70
CA ASP A 32 5.46 -20.38 -12.81
C ASP A 32 4.19 -19.73 -12.27
N VAL A 33 4.07 -18.41 -12.45
CA VAL A 33 2.90 -17.63 -12.02
C VAL A 33 1.65 -17.90 -12.86
N GLN A 34 1.75 -18.70 -13.94
CA GLN A 34 0.60 -19.19 -14.70
C GLN A 34 0.04 -20.47 -14.09
N ASP A 35 0.82 -21.19 -13.27
CA ASP A 35 0.35 -22.39 -12.58
C ASP A 35 -0.27 -22.04 -11.22
N TYR A 36 -1.57 -22.16 -11.14
CA TYR A 36 -2.34 -21.98 -9.91
C TYR A 36 -1.80 -22.78 -8.71
N ARG A 37 -1.34 -24.02 -8.94
CA ARG A 37 -0.86 -24.90 -7.87
C ARG A 37 0.46 -24.41 -7.29
N GLU A 38 1.38 -23.98 -8.17
CA GLU A 38 2.65 -23.42 -7.74
C GLU A 38 2.46 -22.10 -6.98
N VAL A 39 1.55 -21.24 -7.47
CA VAL A 39 1.23 -19.97 -6.79
C VAL A 39 0.60 -20.24 -5.43
N ASN A 40 -0.40 -21.12 -5.33
CA ASN A 40 -1.05 -21.43 -4.07
C ASN A 40 -0.04 -21.99 -3.05
N LYS A 41 0.78 -22.96 -3.46
CA LYS A 41 1.84 -23.50 -2.60
C LYS A 41 2.81 -22.42 -2.14
N ARG A 42 3.21 -21.50 -3.02
CA ARG A 42 4.13 -20.42 -2.68
C ARG A 42 3.51 -19.44 -1.68
N ILE A 43 2.22 -19.16 -1.78
CA ILE A 43 1.49 -18.32 -0.80
C ILE A 43 1.51 -18.99 0.57
N ASP A 44 1.24 -20.29 0.63
CA ASP A 44 1.31 -21.05 1.88
C ASP A 44 2.73 -21.05 2.47
N ASP A 45 3.75 -21.36 1.65
CA ASP A 45 5.17 -21.32 2.05
C ASP A 45 5.57 -19.93 2.59
N TYR A 46 5.04 -18.84 2.00
CA TYR A 46 5.30 -17.48 2.46
C TYR A 46 4.72 -17.21 3.85
N PHE A 47 3.47 -17.59 4.09
CA PHE A 47 2.86 -17.41 5.40
C PHE A 47 3.52 -18.30 6.46
N ASP A 48 3.92 -19.51 6.12
CA ASP A 48 4.66 -20.39 7.02
C ASP A 48 6.00 -19.75 7.43
N ILE A 49 6.72 -19.12 6.50
CA ILE A 49 7.95 -18.38 6.79
C ILE A 49 7.69 -17.22 7.74
N CYS A 50 6.59 -16.47 7.55
CA CYS A 50 6.23 -15.38 8.45
C CYS A 50 5.95 -15.89 9.88
N ILE A 51 5.28 -17.04 10.00
CA ILE A 51 4.98 -17.67 11.30
C ILE A 51 6.26 -18.17 11.96
N GLU A 52 7.12 -18.88 11.22
CA GLU A 52 8.39 -19.43 11.74
C GLU A 52 9.34 -18.34 12.23
N ASP A 53 9.41 -17.23 11.50
CA ASP A 53 10.30 -16.11 11.82
C ASP A 53 9.69 -15.11 12.80
N ASP A 54 8.42 -15.29 13.20
CA ASP A 54 7.62 -14.35 14.01
C ASP A 54 7.60 -12.93 13.42
N MET A 55 7.42 -12.84 12.09
CA MET A 55 7.41 -11.59 11.34
C MET A 55 6.02 -11.30 10.76
N PRO A 56 5.59 -10.03 10.79
CA PRO A 56 4.31 -9.64 10.21
C PRO A 56 4.33 -9.84 8.68
N PRO A 57 3.29 -10.42 8.09
CA PRO A 57 3.19 -10.53 6.65
C PRO A 57 2.96 -9.17 6.00
N THR A 58 3.57 -8.93 4.84
CA THR A 58 3.40 -7.70 4.08
C THR A 58 3.11 -7.97 2.61
N VAL A 59 2.37 -7.07 1.94
CA VAL A 59 2.09 -7.19 0.51
C VAL A 59 3.36 -7.10 -0.34
N ALA A 60 4.35 -6.33 0.12
CA ALA A 60 5.62 -6.19 -0.59
C ALA A 60 6.43 -7.51 -0.57
N GLU A 61 6.46 -8.21 0.56
CA GLU A 61 7.15 -9.49 0.69
C GLU A 61 6.39 -10.61 0.00
N LEU A 62 5.06 -10.61 0.04
CA LEU A 62 4.24 -11.52 -0.77
C LEU A 62 4.57 -11.38 -2.26
N ALA A 63 4.66 -10.15 -2.77
CA ALA A 63 5.05 -9.89 -4.15
C ALA A 63 6.45 -10.45 -4.46
N THR A 64 7.41 -10.24 -3.55
CA THR A 64 8.77 -10.79 -3.65
C THR A 64 8.76 -12.32 -3.67
N ALA A 65 7.98 -12.96 -2.80
CA ALA A 65 7.83 -14.41 -2.76
C ALA A 65 7.27 -14.98 -4.06
N LEU A 66 6.38 -14.25 -4.72
CA LEU A 66 5.80 -14.61 -6.03
C LEU A 66 6.69 -14.21 -7.23
N GLY A 67 7.87 -13.65 -7.00
CA GLY A 67 8.81 -13.25 -8.05
C GLY A 67 8.39 -12.01 -8.84
N THR A 68 7.59 -11.14 -8.23
CA THR A 68 7.08 -9.92 -8.86
C THR A 68 7.30 -8.69 -7.97
N SER A 69 6.83 -7.53 -8.41
CA SER A 69 6.83 -6.31 -7.62
C SER A 69 5.46 -6.02 -7.02
N ARG A 70 5.43 -5.29 -5.91
CA ARG A 70 4.18 -4.83 -5.30
C ARG A 70 3.29 -4.07 -6.29
N TRP A 71 3.90 -3.27 -7.17
CA TRP A 71 3.15 -2.51 -8.17
C TRP A 71 2.44 -3.44 -9.17
N VAL A 72 3.15 -4.44 -9.71
CA VAL A 72 2.59 -5.43 -10.64
C VAL A 72 1.49 -6.22 -9.95
N LEU A 73 1.73 -6.69 -8.72
CA LEU A 73 0.77 -7.47 -7.96
C LEU A 73 -0.54 -6.71 -7.73
N LEU A 74 -0.49 -5.44 -7.35
CA LEU A 74 -1.68 -4.64 -7.04
C LEU A 74 -2.36 -4.07 -8.29
N ASN A 75 -1.61 -3.67 -9.32
CA ASN A 75 -2.17 -2.97 -10.48
C ASN A 75 -2.43 -3.90 -11.66
N ASP A 76 -1.46 -4.74 -12.03
CA ASP A 76 -1.63 -5.65 -13.16
C ASP A 76 -2.46 -6.87 -12.79
N TRP A 77 -2.14 -7.52 -11.68
CA TRP A 77 -2.78 -8.78 -11.31
C TRP A 77 -4.16 -8.63 -10.69
N GLN A 78 -4.46 -7.49 -10.04
CA GLN A 78 -5.74 -7.29 -9.35
C GLN A 78 -6.70 -6.36 -10.11
N ILE A 79 -6.23 -5.24 -10.63
CA ILE A 79 -7.09 -4.18 -11.18
C ILE A 79 -7.22 -4.28 -12.70
N ASN A 80 -6.16 -4.70 -13.40
CA ASN A 80 -6.15 -4.72 -14.86
C ASN A 80 -7.12 -5.79 -15.40
N ALA A 81 -8.08 -5.37 -16.24
CA ALA A 81 -9.00 -6.29 -16.92
C ALA A 81 -8.30 -7.26 -17.90
N LYS A 82 -7.11 -6.89 -18.41
CA LYS A 82 -6.24 -7.70 -19.28
C LYS A 82 -4.98 -8.10 -18.53
N ARG A 83 -5.15 -8.67 -17.35
CA ARG A 83 -4.03 -9.07 -16.49
C ARG A 83 -3.15 -10.14 -17.16
N SER A 84 -1.89 -10.18 -16.76
CA SER A 84 -0.88 -11.12 -17.28
C SER A 84 -0.98 -12.52 -16.68
N ILE A 85 -1.86 -12.75 -15.71
CA ILE A 85 -2.06 -14.01 -14.99
C ILE A 85 -3.49 -14.54 -15.14
N PRO A 86 -3.72 -15.85 -14.95
CA PRO A 86 -5.07 -16.43 -14.92
C PRO A 86 -5.94 -15.85 -13.81
N ASP A 87 -7.25 -15.84 -14.02
CA ASP A 87 -8.23 -15.35 -13.02
C ASP A 87 -8.17 -16.13 -11.70
N GLU A 88 -7.92 -17.44 -11.77
CA GLU A 88 -7.78 -18.29 -10.59
C GLU A 88 -6.58 -17.88 -9.74
N VAL A 89 -5.45 -17.56 -10.38
CA VAL A 89 -4.26 -17.06 -9.70
C VAL A 89 -4.53 -15.68 -9.09
N SER A 90 -5.17 -14.79 -9.84
CA SER A 90 -5.58 -13.48 -9.32
C SER A 90 -6.45 -13.61 -8.07
N GLY A 91 -7.42 -14.52 -8.05
CA GLY A 91 -8.28 -14.78 -6.90
C GLY A 91 -7.53 -15.31 -5.68
N GLN A 92 -6.49 -16.13 -5.86
CA GLN A 92 -5.65 -16.60 -4.75
C GLN A 92 -4.79 -15.48 -4.18
N VAL A 93 -4.21 -14.65 -5.04
CA VAL A 93 -3.42 -13.48 -4.62
C VAL A 93 -4.31 -12.48 -3.87
N GLU A 94 -5.53 -12.23 -4.33
CA GLU A 94 -6.49 -11.38 -3.65
C GLU A 94 -6.79 -11.89 -2.23
N ARG A 95 -7.04 -13.18 -2.07
CA ARG A 95 -7.25 -13.79 -0.75
C ARG A 95 -6.03 -13.62 0.17
N ALA A 96 -4.82 -13.80 -0.36
CA ALA A 96 -3.60 -13.60 0.41
C ALA A 96 -3.46 -12.14 0.87
N ILE A 97 -3.78 -11.17 0.01
CA ILE A 97 -3.82 -9.75 0.36
C ILE A 97 -4.86 -9.48 1.45
N GLN A 98 -6.06 -10.08 1.37
CA GLN A 98 -7.09 -9.94 2.40
C GLN A 98 -6.64 -10.50 3.75
N ILE A 99 -5.86 -11.60 3.79
CA ILE A 99 -5.28 -12.13 5.03
C ILE A 99 -4.31 -11.12 5.63
N ILE A 100 -3.42 -10.52 4.82
CA ILE A 100 -2.49 -9.49 5.27
C ILE A 100 -3.23 -8.28 5.84
N ASN A 101 -4.26 -7.80 5.14
CA ASN A 101 -5.08 -6.67 5.57
C ASN A 101 -5.80 -6.97 6.89
N GLY A 102 -6.39 -8.14 7.04
CA GLY A 102 -7.05 -8.56 8.28
C GLY A 102 -6.08 -8.69 9.45
N PHE A 103 -4.84 -9.12 9.19
CA PHE A 103 -3.78 -9.15 10.20
C PHE A 103 -3.44 -7.73 10.66
N ASP A 104 -3.25 -6.79 9.74
CA ASP A 104 -2.94 -5.39 10.04
C ASP A 104 -4.08 -4.73 10.83
N GLU A 105 -5.33 -4.91 10.41
CA GLU A 105 -6.50 -4.40 11.15
C GLU A 105 -6.57 -4.94 12.58
N THR A 106 -6.26 -6.21 12.78
CA THR A 106 -6.21 -6.84 14.10
C THR A 106 -5.10 -6.25 14.96
N LYS A 107 -3.94 -6.01 14.37
CA LYS A 107 -2.81 -5.35 15.06
C LYS A 107 -3.15 -3.93 15.47
N ILE A 108 -3.78 -3.17 14.58
CA ILE A 108 -4.25 -1.80 14.84
C ILE A 108 -5.23 -1.77 16.02
N SER A 109 -6.22 -2.66 16.01
CA SER A 109 -7.22 -2.70 17.08
C SER A 109 -6.63 -3.04 18.46
N LYS A 110 -5.46 -3.67 18.50
CA LYS A 110 -4.75 -4.04 19.74
C LYS A 110 -3.67 -3.04 20.13
N SER A 111 -3.23 -2.18 19.24
CA SER A 111 -2.17 -1.21 19.53
C SER A 111 -2.75 0.07 20.12
N GLY A 112 -1.98 0.69 21.02
CA GLY A 112 -2.33 1.99 21.58
C GLY A 112 -2.00 3.19 20.65
N ASN A 113 -1.37 2.96 19.48
CA ASN A 113 -0.91 4.03 18.58
C ASN A 113 -1.75 4.12 17.31
N ILE A 114 -3.01 4.48 17.47
CA ILE A 114 -4.01 4.54 16.40
C ILE A 114 -3.60 5.49 15.26
N VAL A 115 -2.90 6.59 15.56
CA VAL A 115 -2.61 7.63 14.55
C VAL A 115 -1.55 7.17 13.53
N GLY A 116 -0.46 6.57 14.00
CA GLY A 116 0.60 6.06 13.12
C GLY A 116 0.13 4.92 12.23
N GLU A 117 -0.75 4.10 12.76
CA GLU A 117 -1.31 2.93 12.06
C GLU A 117 -2.37 3.32 11.05
N ILE A 118 -3.25 4.28 11.35
CA ILE A 118 -4.18 4.88 10.38
C ILE A 118 -3.38 5.49 9.20
N PHE A 119 -2.25 6.14 9.47
CA PHE A 119 -1.39 6.67 8.43
C PHE A 119 -0.79 5.56 7.54
N LEU A 120 -0.33 4.47 8.12
CA LEU A 120 0.17 3.30 7.39
C LEU A 120 -0.96 2.64 6.56
N MET A 121 -2.15 2.50 7.11
CA MET A 121 -3.32 1.98 6.38
C MET A 121 -3.67 2.85 5.17
N LYS A 122 -3.72 4.17 5.33
CA LYS A 122 -3.99 5.09 4.22
C LYS A 122 -2.97 5.01 3.09
N ASN A 123 -1.70 4.74 3.42
CA ASN A 123 -0.63 4.63 2.44
C ASN A 123 -0.47 3.21 1.86
N SER A 124 -0.91 2.19 2.59
CA SER A 124 -0.78 0.79 2.19
C SER A 124 -2.00 0.27 1.45
N PHE A 125 -3.18 0.79 1.75
CA PHE A 125 -4.46 0.37 1.18
C PHE A 125 -5.04 1.50 0.34
N HIS A 126 -5.11 1.31 -0.97
CA HIS A 126 -5.67 2.28 -1.91
C HIS A 126 -7.15 2.64 -1.65
N GLU A 127 -7.84 1.90 -0.77
CA GLU A 127 -9.25 2.11 -0.44
C GLU A 127 -9.48 3.15 0.66
N TYR A 128 -8.46 3.44 1.49
CA TYR A 128 -8.54 4.46 2.55
C TYR A 128 -8.03 5.80 2.05
N THR A 129 -8.69 6.37 1.05
CA THR A 129 -8.48 7.78 0.69
C THR A 129 -9.25 8.67 1.66
N ASP A 130 -8.57 9.68 2.21
CA ASP A 130 -9.26 10.78 2.89
C ASP A 130 -10.22 11.41 1.89
N LYS A 131 -11.54 11.21 2.08
CA LYS A 131 -12.59 11.87 1.31
C LYS A 131 -12.71 13.37 1.65
N ARG A 132 -11.63 14.00 2.05
CA ARG A 132 -11.47 15.46 2.09
C ARG A 132 -10.66 15.92 0.90
N GLU A 133 -11.11 15.62 -0.31
CA GLU A 133 -10.94 16.59 -1.38
C GLU A 133 -11.85 17.77 -1.02
N ILE A 134 -11.31 18.73 -0.29
CA ILE A 134 -11.83 20.08 -0.31
C ILE A 134 -11.46 20.57 -1.72
N VAL A 135 -12.32 20.29 -2.68
CA VAL A 135 -12.28 20.94 -3.98
C VAL A 135 -12.65 22.39 -3.68
N HIS A 136 -11.65 23.19 -3.32
CA HIS A 136 -11.72 24.63 -3.53
C HIS A 136 -11.69 24.85 -5.05
N ARG A 137 -12.77 24.46 -5.72
CA ARG A 137 -13.16 25.15 -6.94
C ARG A 137 -13.52 26.55 -6.51
N MET A 138 -12.54 27.42 -6.48
CA MET A 138 -12.82 28.82 -6.78
C MET A 138 -13.28 28.79 -8.24
N GLU A 139 -14.58 28.64 -8.42
CA GLU A 139 -15.22 29.13 -9.64
C GLU A 139 -15.02 30.65 -9.58
N ALA A 140 -13.88 31.09 -10.12
CA ALA A 140 -13.79 32.49 -10.52
C ALA A 140 -14.97 32.70 -11.48
N PRO A 141 -15.89 33.65 -11.17
CA PRO A 141 -16.99 33.92 -12.07
C PRO A 141 -16.40 34.19 -13.43
N GLN A 142 -16.77 33.37 -14.42
CA GLN A 142 -16.35 33.59 -15.81
C GLN A 142 -17.06 34.86 -16.27
N LEU A 143 -16.37 35.97 -16.07
CA LEU A 143 -16.83 37.26 -16.59
C LEU A 143 -16.86 37.14 -18.13
N THR A 144 -18.02 37.44 -18.69
CA THR A 144 -18.16 37.50 -20.13
C THR A 144 -17.22 38.57 -20.71
N GLN A 145 -16.84 38.46 -21.98
CA GLN A 145 -15.99 39.47 -22.61
C GLN A 145 -16.57 40.91 -22.46
N GLN A 146 -17.87 41.05 -22.46
CA GLN A 146 -18.55 42.33 -22.25
C GLN A 146 -18.37 42.90 -20.83
N GLU A 147 -18.47 42.06 -19.79
CA GLU A 147 -18.24 42.47 -18.40
C GLU A 147 -16.77 42.83 -18.14
N LEU A 148 -15.82 42.15 -18.82
CA LEU A 148 -14.41 42.50 -18.77
C LEU A 148 -14.14 43.89 -19.39
N ILE A 149 -14.77 44.20 -20.53
CA ILE A 149 -14.64 45.49 -21.21
C ILE A 149 -15.28 46.62 -20.36
N GLU A 150 -16.42 46.38 -19.74
CA GLU A 150 -17.06 47.35 -18.85
C GLU A 150 -16.25 47.64 -17.59
N LYS A 151 -15.68 46.58 -16.96
CA LYS A 151 -14.77 46.76 -15.80
C LYS A 151 -13.48 47.48 -16.20
N ALA A 152 -12.94 47.20 -17.36
CA ALA A 152 -11.73 47.91 -17.85
C ALA A 152 -11.97 49.39 -18.08
N LYS A 153 -13.18 49.83 -18.48
CA LYS A 153 -13.55 51.24 -18.64
C LYS A 153 -13.76 51.99 -17.30
N GLN A 154 -13.91 51.27 -16.20
CA GLN A 154 -14.10 51.84 -14.85
C GLN A 154 -12.80 52.03 -14.08
N LEU A 155 -11.67 51.55 -14.60
CA LEU A 155 -10.35 51.73 -13.97
C LEU A 155 -9.84 53.18 -14.25
N PRO A 156 -9.51 53.96 -13.23
CA PRO A 156 -8.94 55.28 -13.44
C PRO A 156 -7.53 55.15 -14.00
N GLY A 157 -7.32 55.59 -15.22
CA GLY A 157 -5.96 55.66 -15.81
C GLY A 157 -5.78 55.01 -17.17
N PHE A 158 -6.83 54.68 -17.87
CA PHE A 158 -6.77 54.36 -19.29
C PHE A 158 -7.39 55.43 -20.16
#